data_f79b0d9d12fad8ac97bc21dd11695732
#
_entry.id   f79b0d9d12fad8ac97bc21dd11695732
#
_cell.length_a   1.000
_cell.length_b   1.000
_cell.length_c   1.000
_cell.angle_alpha   90.00
_cell.angle_beta   90.00
_cell.angle_gamma   90.00
#
_symmetry.space_group_name_H-M   'P 1'
#
loop_
_entity.id
_entity.type
_entity.pdbx_description
1 polymer ?
#
loop_
_entity_poly.entity_id
_entity_poly.type
_entity_poly.pdbx_seq_one_letter_code
_entity_poly.pdbx_strand_id
1 'polypeptide(L)'
;MDSEREQILATLQQIVDPVCDTLIGDSEVVLHDLAALPNSIIAIAGNLTGRKVGGRATEQLLELHAAGRLTTRSAYRSVLPDGRRI
;
A
#
# COMPACT_ATOMS: atom_id res chain seq x y z
N MET A 1 14.80 17.09 -2.12
CA MET A 1 14.31 16.55 -0.89
C MET A 1 13.15 17.32 -0.40
N ASP A 2 12.29 16.66 0.07
CA ASP A 2 10.99 17.24 0.18
C ASP A 2 10.45 16.94 1.56
N SER A 3 10.64 17.88 2.51
CA SER A 3 10.18 17.69 3.87
C SER A 3 8.65 17.67 3.94
N GLU A 4 7.96 18.35 3.03
CA GLU A 4 6.51 18.29 2.94
C GLU A 4 6.07 16.87 2.56
N ARG A 5 6.72 16.26 1.58
CA ARG A 5 6.46 14.88 1.19
C ARG A 5 6.69 13.92 2.35
N GLU A 6 7.77 14.10 3.09
CA GLU A 6 8.08 13.26 4.25
C GLU A 6 7.03 13.42 5.34
N GLN A 7 6.53 14.64 5.56
CA GLN A 7 5.48 14.90 6.54
C GLN A 7 4.16 14.23 6.13
N ILE A 8 3.81 14.29 4.85
CA ILE A 8 2.61 13.64 4.34
C ILE A 8 2.70 12.13 4.54
N LEU A 9 3.83 11.53 4.20
CA LEU A 9 4.02 10.09 4.38
C LEU A 9 3.97 9.69 5.85
N ALA A 10 4.59 10.47 6.73
CA ALA A 10 4.55 10.20 8.17
C ALA A 10 3.13 10.27 8.72
N THR A 11 2.33 11.22 8.25
CA THR A 11 0.92 11.32 8.64
C THR A 11 0.13 10.12 8.16
N LEU A 12 0.32 9.72 6.91
CA LEU A 12 -0.38 8.57 6.34
C LEU A 12 -0.02 7.26 7.05
N GLN A 13 1.21 7.11 7.50
CA GLN A 13 1.61 5.92 8.27
C GLN A 13 0.78 5.76 9.53
N GLN A 14 0.33 6.85 10.13
CA GLN A 14 -0.46 6.81 11.37
C GLN A 14 -1.87 6.29 11.16
N ILE A 15 -2.40 6.33 9.94
CA ILE A 15 -3.77 5.89 9.67
C ILE A 15 -3.86 4.44 9.18
N VAL A 16 -2.74 3.80 8.89
CA VAL A 16 -2.74 2.45 8.31
C VAL A 16 -3.42 1.45 9.25
N ASP A 17 -3.02 1.41 10.52
CA ASP A 17 -3.64 0.52 11.50
C ASP A 17 -5.12 0.84 11.74
N PRO A 18 -5.50 2.11 12.03
CA PRO A 18 -6.91 2.43 12.21
C PRO A 18 -7.79 2.09 11.02
N VAL A 19 -7.30 2.31 9.80
CA VAL A 19 -8.06 1.96 8.60
C VAL A 19 -8.26 0.46 8.52
N CYS A 20 -7.21 -0.32 8.76
CA CYS A 20 -7.32 -1.78 8.76
C CYS A 20 -8.34 -2.27 9.78
N ASP A 21 -8.37 -1.65 10.96
CA ASP A 21 -9.29 -2.01 12.04
C ASP A 21 -10.76 -1.78 11.67
N THR A 22 -11.03 -0.92 10.69
CA THR A 22 -12.41 -0.65 10.25
C THR A 22 -12.90 -1.63 9.19
N LEU A 23 -12.01 -2.44 8.61
CA LEU A 23 -12.38 -3.36 7.54
C LEU A 23 -12.96 -4.64 8.10
N ILE A 24 -13.90 -5.21 7.36
CA ILE A 24 -14.56 -6.46 7.75
C ILE A 24 -13.88 -7.61 7.03
N GLY A 25 -13.60 -8.68 7.79
CA GLY A 25 -12.96 -9.87 7.26
C GLY A 25 -11.44 -9.76 7.22
N ASP A 26 -10.81 -10.73 6.58
CA ASP A 26 -9.36 -10.75 6.45
C ASP A 26 -8.95 -9.67 5.44
N SER A 27 -8.24 -8.67 5.93
CA SER A 27 -7.83 -7.53 5.13
C SER A 27 -6.42 -7.12 5.47
N GLU A 28 -5.80 -6.43 4.52
CA GLU A 28 -4.46 -5.89 4.69
C GLU A 28 -4.44 -4.50 4.06
N VAL A 29 -3.89 -3.54 4.80
CA VAL A 29 -3.73 -2.17 4.32
C VAL A 29 -2.25 -1.90 4.17
N VAL A 30 -1.85 -1.43 3.01
CA VAL A 30 -0.44 -1.19 2.70
C VAL A 30 -0.29 0.24 2.21
N LEU A 31 0.70 0.94 2.76
CA LEU A 31 1.09 2.25 2.29
C LEU A 31 2.38 2.11 1.49
N HIS A 32 2.34 2.58 0.24
CA HIS A 32 3.48 2.56 -0.66
C HIS A 32 4.06 3.95 -0.86
N ASP A 33 5.38 4.04 -0.85
CA ASP A 33 6.10 5.21 -1.32
C ASP A 33 6.51 4.96 -2.77
N LEU A 34 5.81 5.58 -3.71
CA LEU A 34 6.04 5.34 -5.13
C LEU A 34 7.42 5.78 -5.60
N ALA A 35 8.08 6.67 -4.85
CA ALA A 35 9.45 7.06 -5.16
C ALA A 35 10.45 5.95 -4.83
N ALA A 36 10.07 4.95 -4.05
CA ALA A 36 10.93 3.85 -3.64
C ALA A 36 10.65 2.54 -4.38
N LEU A 37 9.84 2.58 -5.44
CA LEU A 37 9.55 1.37 -6.22
C LEU A 37 10.84 0.70 -6.71
N PRO A 38 10.87 -0.62 -6.80
CA PRO A 38 9.79 -1.57 -6.51
C PRO A 38 9.65 -1.94 -5.03
N ASN A 39 10.58 -1.56 -4.17
CA ASN A 39 10.55 -1.91 -2.74
C ASN A 39 9.90 -0.77 -1.97
N SER A 40 8.59 -0.61 -2.15
CA SER A 40 7.87 0.61 -1.83
C SER A 40 7.03 0.56 -0.55
N ILE A 41 6.95 -0.59 0.12
CA ILE A 41 6.12 -0.72 1.33
C ILE A 41 6.77 0.03 2.49
N ILE A 42 6.10 1.06 3.00
CA ILE A 42 6.60 1.83 4.14
C ILE A 42 5.76 1.65 5.40
N ALA A 43 4.53 1.14 5.26
CA ALA A 43 3.70 0.78 6.40
C ALA A 43 2.71 -0.30 5.97
N ILE A 44 2.35 -1.17 6.89
CA ILE A 44 1.44 -2.26 6.60
C ILE A 44 0.70 -2.65 7.88
N ALA A 45 -0.60 -2.91 7.76
CA ALA A 45 -1.44 -3.42 8.82
C ALA A 45 -2.20 -4.64 8.32
N GLY A 46 -2.47 -5.58 9.22
CA GLY A 46 -2.98 -6.88 8.86
C GLY A 46 -1.83 -7.82 8.52
N ASN A 47 -2.08 -9.10 8.54
CA ASN A 47 -1.03 -10.09 8.26
C ASN A 47 -1.56 -11.13 7.30
N LEU A 48 -1.93 -10.68 6.11
CA LEU A 48 -2.57 -11.52 5.13
C LEU A 48 -1.60 -12.15 4.15
N THR A 49 -0.60 -11.38 3.71
CA THR A 49 0.33 -11.81 2.67
C THR A 49 1.72 -12.14 3.19
N GLY A 50 2.03 -11.81 4.43
CA GLY A 50 3.37 -11.96 4.97
C GLY A 50 4.36 -10.90 4.50
N ARG A 51 3.91 -9.92 3.73
CA ARG A 51 4.76 -8.82 3.29
C ARG A 51 5.14 -7.92 4.47
N LYS A 52 6.22 -7.19 4.32
CA LYS A 52 6.78 -6.36 5.40
C LYS A 52 7.20 -5.00 4.87
N VAL A 53 7.41 -4.06 5.77
CA VAL A 53 8.04 -2.78 5.45
C VAL A 53 9.35 -3.05 4.72
N GLY A 54 9.60 -2.32 3.65
CA GLY A 54 10.74 -2.55 2.76
C GLY A 54 10.47 -3.57 1.68
N GLY A 55 9.28 -4.17 1.68
CA GLY A 55 8.89 -5.19 0.72
C GLY A 55 8.54 -4.63 -0.65
N ARG A 56 8.41 -5.55 -1.60
CA ARG A 56 8.16 -5.22 -3.00
C ARG A 56 6.67 -4.98 -3.25
N ALA A 57 6.37 -4.03 -4.13
CA ALA A 57 5.02 -3.81 -4.63
C ALA A 57 4.52 -5.01 -5.42
N THR A 58 3.20 -5.16 -5.51
CA THR A 58 2.60 -6.20 -6.36
C THR A 58 2.83 -5.89 -7.83
N GLU A 59 2.75 -6.92 -8.67
CA GLU A 59 2.84 -6.72 -10.11
C GLU A 59 1.72 -5.81 -10.61
N GLN A 60 0.53 -5.92 -10.04
CA GLN A 60 -0.58 -5.04 -10.40
C GLN A 60 -0.24 -3.57 -10.14
N LEU A 61 0.33 -3.26 -8.99
CA LEU A 61 0.73 -1.89 -8.66
C LEU A 61 1.80 -1.39 -9.63
N LEU A 62 2.79 -2.21 -9.92
CA LEU A 62 3.86 -1.85 -10.84
C LEU A 62 3.31 -1.58 -12.25
N GLU A 63 2.37 -2.40 -12.71
CA GLU A 63 1.74 -2.22 -14.01
C GLU A 63 0.94 -0.92 -14.08
N LEU A 64 0.15 -0.63 -13.03
CA LEU A 64 -0.63 0.60 -12.97
C LEU A 64 0.28 1.83 -12.98
N HIS A 65 1.37 1.78 -12.23
CA HIS A 65 2.33 2.87 -12.18
C HIS A 65 3.00 3.08 -13.54
N ALA A 66 3.44 2.01 -14.18
CA ALA A 66 4.10 2.07 -15.48
C ALA A 66 3.17 2.60 -16.56
N ALA A 67 1.88 2.32 -16.45
CA ALA A 67 0.87 2.81 -17.39
C ALA A 67 0.43 4.25 -17.13
N GLY A 68 0.95 4.90 -16.08
CA GLY A 68 0.55 6.25 -15.70
C GLY A 68 -0.86 6.34 -15.15
N ARG A 69 -1.45 5.23 -14.70
CA ARG A 69 -2.84 5.16 -14.27
C ARG A 69 -3.01 5.29 -12.76
N LEU A 70 -1.92 5.37 -12.02
CA LEU A 70 -1.96 5.45 -10.57
C LEU A 70 -1.89 6.91 -10.14
N THR A 71 -2.95 7.42 -9.53
CA THR A 71 -3.05 8.80 -9.07
C THR A 71 -3.48 8.83 -7.62
N THR A 72 -3.42 10.00 -6.99
CA THR A 72 -3.86 10.18 -5.61
C THR A 72 -5.34 9.91 -5.41
N ARG A 73 -6.12 9.88 -6.49
CA ARG A 73 -7.55 9.58 -6.45
C ARG A 73 -7.87 8.15 -6.84
N SER A 74 -6.87 7.40 -7.24
CA SER A 74 -7.08 6.02 -7.66
C SER A 74 -7.30 5.12 -6.47
N ALA A 75 -8.23 4.20 -6.61
CA ALA A 75 -8.44 3.13 -5.66
C ALA A 75 -8.67 1.85 -6.45
N TYR A 76 -8.17 0.75 -5.94
CA TYR A 76 -8.39 -0.54 -6.56
C TYR A 76 -8.30 -1.63 -5.49
N ARG A 77 -8.85 -2.78 -5.83
CA ARG A 77 -8.71 -3.98 -5.01
C ARG A 77 -7.90 -5.01 -5.74
N SER A 78 -7.07 -5.69 -4.99
CA SER A 78 -6.38 -6.88 -5.48
C SER A 78 -7.00 -8.11 -4.85
N VAL A 79 -7.00 -9.19 -5.61
CA VAL A 79 -7.43 -10.50 -5.12
C VAL A 79 -6.24 -11.42 -5.20
N LEU A 80 -5.90 -12.05 -4.08
CA LEU A 80 -4.82 -13.02 -4.03
C LEU A 80 -5.23 -14.30 -4.75
N PRO A 81 -4.27 -15.14 -5.15
CA PRO A 81 -4.58 -16.40 -5.84
C PRO A 81 -5.53 -17.31 -5.05
N ASP A 82 -5.59 -17.17 -3.73
CA ASP A 82 -6.49 -17.95 -2.88
C ASP A 82 -7.85 -17.28 -2.68
N GLY A 83 -8.13 -16.18 -3.38
CA GLY A 83 -9.41 -15.47 -3.31
C GLY A 83 -9.50 -14.40 -2.25
N ARG A 84 -8.50 -14.21 -1.39
CA ARG A 84 -8.52 -13.15 -0.39
C ARG A 84 -8.28 -11.79 -1.04
N ARG A 85 -8.78 -10.75 -0.40
CA ARG A 85 -8.65 -9.37 -0.90
C ARG A 85 -7.62 -8.57 -0.10
N ILE A 86 -6.97 -7.70 -0.79
CA ILE A 86 -6.05 -6.75 -0.16
C ILE A 86 -6.29 -5.34 -0.68
#